data_3ebb201914fede71135a1f9cf5343b3a
#
_entry.id   3ebb201914fede71135a1f9cf5343b3a
#
_cell.length_a   1.000
_cell.length_b   1.000
_cell.length_c   1.000
_cell.angle_alpha   90.00
_cell.angle_beta   90.00
_cell.angle_gamma   90.00
#
_symmetry.space_group_name_H-M   'P 1'
#
loop_
_entity.id
_entity.type
_entity.pdbx_description
1 polymer ?
#
loop_
_entity_poly.entity_id
_entity_poly.type
_entity_poly.pdbx_seq_one_letter_code
_entity_poly.pdbx_strand_id
1 'polypeptide(L)'
;GIPVKNFDAAIYALPEETQEKMVPELVITYGGHIVSKRLKKFLRNNPPKEHWHVSADGEVADLYGTMTTVIEMDPFEFLEKIAYLLENKPTEFPRVWENNTKSLPEPEFAYSEMAAIGCLIKSLPTPSALHLGNSSTVRYAQLFTLPEEVEVCCNRGTSGIEGSLSTAIGYAVASDKLNFVVIGDLSFFYDM
;
A
#
# COMPACT_ATOMS: atom_id res chain seq x y z
N GLY A 1 9.17 -1.50 13.68
CA GLY A 1 8.56 -2.56 12.88
C GLY A 1 9.31 -2.76 11.57
N ILE A 2 9.13 -3.90 10.93
CA ILE A 2 9.73 -4.19 9.61
C ILE A 2 8.64 -3.97 8.56
N PRO A 3 8.85 -3.05 7.60
CA PRO A 3 7.88 -2.86 6.52
C PRO A 3 7.88 -4.07 5.58
N VAL A 4 6.71 -4.63 5.33
CA VAL A 4 6.55 -5.74 4.38
C VAL A 4 6.32 -5.18 2.99
N LYS A 5 7.26 -5.40 2.09
CA LYS A 5 7.14 -5.08 0.66
C LYS A 5 6.55 -6.28 -0.08
N ASN A 6 5.97 -6.06 -1.26
CA ASN A 6 5.46 -7.12 -2.16
C ASN A 6 4.41 -8.06 -1.55
N PHE A 7 3.70 -7.61 -0.50
CA PHE A 7 2.68 -8.42 0.17
C PHE A 7 1.55 -8.89 -0.78
N ASP A 8 1.20 -8.08 -1.76
CA ASP A 8 0.16 -8.40 -2.76
C ASP A 8 0.57 -9.59 -3.64
N ALA A 9 1.84 -9.63 -4.05
CA ALA A 9 2.40 -10.73 -4.79
C ALA A 9 2.49 -12.01 -3.94
N ALA A 10 2.87 -11.89 -2.67
CA ALA A 10 2.91 -13.02 -1.73
C ALA A 10 1.52 -13.64 -1.56
N ILE A 11 0.50 -12.83 -1.28
CA ILE A 11 -0.88 -13.32 -1.14
C ILE A 11 -1.38 -14.00 -2.43
N TYR A 12 -0.91 -13.56 -3.60
CA TYR A 12 -1.30 -14.14 -4.88
C TYR A 12 -0.60 -15.47 -5.19
N ALA A 13 0.70 -15.54 -4.95
CA ALA A 13 1.56 -16.62 -5.44
C ALA A 13 1.70 -17.80 -4.46
N LEU A 14 1.46 -17.57 -3.17
CA LEU A 14 1.70 -18.59 -2.15
C LEU A 14 0.52 -19.55 -2.00
N PRO A 15 0.80 -20.83 -1.69
CA PRO A 15 -0.23 -21.81 -1.35
C PRO A 15 -1.06 -21.41 -0.13
N GLU A 16 -2.31 -21.84 -0.07
CA GLU A 16 -3.26 -21.52 1.01
C GLU A 16 -2.70 -21.91 2.40
N GLU A 17 -2.08 -23.07 2.52
CA GLU A 17 -1.42 -23.53 3.76
C GLU A 17 -0.33 -22.54 4.27
N THR A 18 0.38 -21.89 3.35
CA THR A 18 1.38 -20.88 3.70
C THR A 18 0.69 -19.57 4.08
N GLN A 19 -0.37 -19.21 3.37
CA GLN A 19 -1.15 -18.01 3.67
C GLN A 19 -1.78 -18.07 5.07
N GLU A 20 -2.24 -19.23 5.53
CA GLU A 20 -2.77 -19.42 6.89
C GLU A 20 -1.77 -19.01 7.97
N LYS A 21 -0.49 -19.31 7.77
CA LYS A 21 0.59 -18.90 8.69
C LYS A 21 0.89 -17.40 8.68
N MET A 22 0.41 -16.71 7.65
CA MET A 22 0.57 -15.27 7.46
C MET A 22 -0.60 -14.46 8.03
N VAL A 23 -1.61 -15.12 8.58
CA VAL A 23 -2.77 -14.44 9.18
C VAL A 23 -2.35 -13.78 10.50
N PRO A 24 -2.54 -12.46 10.66
CA PRO A 24 -2.21 -11.79 11.91
C PRO A 24 -3.24 -12.10 13.00
N GLU A 25 -2.82 -12.17 14.24
CA GLU A 25 -3.75 -12.23 15.38
C GLU A 25 -4.40 -10.86 15.64
N LEU A 26 -3.64 -9.78 15.46
CA LEU A 26 -4.09 -8.40 15.60
C LEU A 26 -3.81 -7.63 14.31
N VAL A 27 -4.82 -6.96 13.80
CA VAL A 27 -4.71 -5.94 12.73
C VAL A 27 -5.01 -4.57 13.33
N ILE A 28 -4.15 -3.61 13.08
CA ILE A 28 -4.39 -2.21 13.43
C ILE A 28 -4.47 -1.42 12.12
N THR A 29 -5.58 -0.74 11.92
CA THR A 29 -5.79 0.12 10.74
C THR A 29 -5.92 1.57 11.16
N TYR A 30 -5.39 2.47 10.33
CA TYR A 30 -5.52 3.92 10.49
C TYR A 30 -5.38 4.61 9.14
N GLY A 31 -5.82 5.85 9.07
CA GLY A 31 -5.74 6.65 7.85
C GLY A 31 -6.73 6.20 6.76
N GLY A 32 -6.37 6.45 5.51
CA GLY A 32 -7.25 6.26 4.37
C GLY A 32 -7.33 4.83 3.80
N HIS A 33 -7.97 4.71 2.66
CA HIS A 33 -8.20 3.44 1.98
C HIS A 33 -6.91 2.84 1.41
N ILE A 34 -6.65 1.57 1.69
CA ILE A 34 -5.58 0.82 1.02
C ILE A 34 -6.00 0.45 -0.41
N VAL A 35 -5.01 0.39 -1.29
CA VAL A 35 -5.20 0.05 -2.71
C VAL A 35 -5.53 -1.42 -2.91
N SER A 36 -4.83 -2.32 -2.20
CA SER A 36 -4.88 -3.75 -2.42
C SER A 36 -6.26 -4.38 -2.18
N LYS A 37 -6.88 -4.85 -3.27
CA LYS A 37 -8.09 -5.68 -3.20
C LYS A 37 -7.77 -7.10 -2.69
N ARG A 38 -6.55 -7.60 -2.91
CA ARG A 38 -6.11 -8.93 -2.48
C ARG A 38 -5.95 -8.98 -0.98
N LEU A 39 -5.30 -7.99 -0.38
CA LEU A 39 -5.17 -7.91 1.07
C LEU A 39 -6.53 -7.79 1.75
N LYS A 40 -7.46 -6.99 1.19
CA LYS A 40 -8.83 -6.91 1.68
C LYS A 40 -9.52 -8.27 1.65
N LYS A 41 -9.41 -9.00 0.53
CA LYS A 41 -9.99 -10.33 0.40
C LYS A 41 -9.34 -11.34 1.35
N PHE A 42 -8.02 -11.30 1.47
CA PHE A 42 -7.24 -12.15 2.37
C PHE A 42 -7.70 -12.00 3.82
N LEU A 43 -7.79 -10.77 4.33
CA LEU A 43 -8.22 -10.50 5.70
C LEU A 43 -9.71 -10.81 5.94
N ARG A 44 -10.58 -10.66 4.93
CA ARG A 44 -11.99 -11.09 5.03
C ARG A 44 -12.13 -12.60 5.12
N ASN A 45 -11.34 -13.33 4.35
CA ASN A 45 -11.38 -14.80 4.33
C ASN A 45 -10.68 -15.40 5.56
N ASN A 46 -9.72 -14.69 6.12
CA ASN A 46 -8.92 -15.09 7.27
C ASN A 46 -8.97 -13.96 8.32
N PRO A 47 -10.11 -13.83 9.03
CA PRO A 47 -10.27 -12.73 9.99
C PRO A 47 -9.27 -12.86 11.13
N PRO A 48 -8.62 -11.74 11.52
CA PRO A 48 -7.78 -11.72 12.71
C PRO A 48 -8.63 -11.94 13.97
N LYS A 49 -7.99 -12.30 15.08
CA LYS A 49 -8.69 -12.36 16.38
C LYS A 49 -9.18 -11.00 16.83
N GLU A 50 -8.38 -9.97 16.56
CA GLU A 50 -8.65 -8.57 16.90
C GLU A 50 -8.35 -7.68 15.69
N HIS A 51 -9.27 -6.77 15.40
CA HIS A 51 -9.05 -5.71 14.41
C HIS A 51 -9.42 -4.36 15.02
N TRP A 52 -8.41 -3.54 15.27
CA TRP A 52 -8.58 -2.21 15.83
C TRP A 52 -8.45 -1.16 14.73
N HIS A 53 -9.41 -0.25 14.72
CA HIS A 53 -9.34 0.94 13.87
C HIS A 53 -9.07 2.16 14.72
N VAL A 54 -8.00 2.91 14.37
CA VAL A 54 -7.60 4.12 15.07
C VAL A 54 -7.93 5.32 14.21
N SER A 55 -8.76 6.20 14.73
CA SER A 55 -9.26 7.39 14.04
C SER A 55 -9.42 8.53 15.04
N ALA A 56 -8.96 9.73 14.69
CA ALA A 56 -9.04 10.90 15.58
C ALA A 56 -10.48 11.36 15.83
N ASP A 57 -11.41 11.03 14.95
CA ASP A 57 -12.83 11.38 15.01
C ASP A 57 -13.75 10.22 15.39
N GLY A 58 -13.16 9.03 15.60
CA GLY A 58 -13.91 7.82 15.92
C GLY A 58 -14.75 7.27 14.76
N GLU A 59 -14.56 7.76 13.53
CA GLU A 59 -15.28 7.24 12.37
C GLU A 59 -14.98 5.76 12.13
N VAL A 60 -16.03 5.03 11.77
CA VAL A 60 -15.93 3.59 11.51
C VAL A 60 -15.74 3.34 10.03
N ALA A 61 -14.55 2.88 9.65
CA ALA A 61 -14.21 2.53 8.28
C ALA A 61 -13.81 1.04 8.17
N ASP A 62 -14.79 0.13 8.32
CA ASP A 62 -14.52 -1.31 8.24
C ASP A 62 -14.46 -1.81 6.79
N LEU A 63 -13.29 -1.66 6.17
CA LEU A 63 -13.04 -2.11 4.80
C LEU A 63 -12.89 -3.63 4.68
N TYR A 64 -12.68 -4.31 5.79
CA TYR A 64 -12.38 -5.74 5.82
C TYR A 64 -13.56 -6.58 6.32
N GLY A 65 -14.52 -5.99 7.01
CA GLY A 65 -15.63 -6.69 7.64
C GLY A 65 -15.19 -7.51 8.85
N THR A 66 -14.14 -7.09 9.54
CA THR A 66 -13.51 -7.83 10.65
C THR A 66 -13.24 -6.97 11.88
N MET A 67 -13.67 -5.71 11.87
CA MET A 67 -13.40 -4.76 12.95
C MET A 67 -14.02 -5.19 14.27
N THR A 68 -13.21 -5.20 15.32
CA THR A 68 -13.64 -5.52 16.70
C THR A 68 -13.66 -4.28 17.59
N THR A 69 -12.80 -3.30 17.33
CA THR A 69 -12.64 -2.14 18.22
C THR A 69 -12.36 -0.88 17.41
N VAL A 70 -12.97 0.24 17.79
CA VAL A 70 -12.63 1.59 17.32
C VAL A 70 -11.96 2.33 18.47
N ILE A 71 -10.82 2.95 18.19
CA ILE A 71 -10.04 3.72 19.17
C ILE A 71 -10.04 5.17 18.69
N GLU A 72 -10.75 6.04 19.40
CA GLU A 72 -10.78 7.48 19.13
C GLU A 72 -9.51 8.12 19.71
N MET A 73 -8.52 8.25 18.84
CA MET A 73 -7.21 8.84 19.18
C MET A 73 -6.47 9.21 17.89
N ASP A 74 -5.58 10.21 17.98
CA ASP A 74 -4.64 10.47 16.90
C ASP A 74 -3.78 9.23 16.64
N PRO A 75 -3.66 8.76 15.38
CA PRO A 75 -2.91 7.55 15.06
C PRO A 75 -1.44 7.59 15.45
N PHE A 76 -0.79 8.76 15.38
CA PHE A 76 0.61 8.91 15.76
C PHE A 76 0.76 8.78 17.28
N GLU A 77 -0.10 9.45 18.04
CA GLU A 77 -0.13 9.34 19.51
C GLU A 77 -0.41 7.90 19.96
N PHE A 78 -1.33 7.21 19.28
CA PHE A 78 -1.60 5.80 19.55
C PHE A 78 -0.38 4.93 19.31
N LEU A 79 0.31 5.10 18.19
CA LEU A 79 1.50 4.32 17.85
C LEU A 79 2.66 4.57 18.82
N GLU A 80 2.85 5.80 19.28
CA GLU A 80 3.84 6.10 20.33
C GLU A 80 3.52 5.39 21.64
N LYS A 81 2.26 5.47 22.09
CA LYS A 81 1.83 4.82 23.34
C LYS A 81 1.96 3.31 23.27
N ILE A 82 1.52 2.68 22.19
CA ILE A 82 1.59 1.23 22.05
C ILE A 82 3.04 0.76 21.91
N ALA A 83 3.90 1.51 21.22
CA ALA A 83 5.31 1.20 21.11
C ALA A 83 6.03 1.23 22.47
N TYR A 84 5.64 2.15 23.35
CA TYR A 84 6.15 2.23 24.72
C TYR A 84 5.69 1.06 25.59
N LEU A 85 4.44 0.61 25.41
CA LEU A 85 3.83 -0.47 26.19
C LEU A 85 4.26 -1.87 25.73
N LEU A 86 4.60 -1.99 24.44
CA LEU A 86 5.05 -3.27 23.92
C LEU A 86 6.50 -3.53 24.37
N GLU A 87 6.67 -4.52 25.20
CA GLU A 87 7.99 -5.12 25.42
C GLU A 87 8.52 -5.62 24.07
N ASN A 88 9.80 -5.31 23.77
CA ASN A 88 10.48 -5.80 22.56
C ASN A 88 10.67 -7.31 22.58
N LYS A 89 9.58 -8.07 22.54
CA LYS A 89 9.62 -9.52 22.38
C LYS A 89 9.71 -9.83 20.89
N PRO A 90 10.78 -10.48 20.43
CA PRO A 90 10.86 -10.91 19.07
C PRO A 90 9.75 -11.93 18.80
N THR A 91 8.94 -11.69 17.80
CA THR A 91 7.91 -12.64 17.34
C THR A 91 8.33 -13.23 16.00
N GLU A 92 7.92 -14.46 15.71
CA GLU A 92 8.18 -15.10 14.43
C GLU A 92 7.34 -14.52 13.28
N PHE A 93 6.24 -13.87 13.59
CA PHE A 93 5.28 -13.38 12.61
C PHE A 93 5.88 -12.44 11.54
N PRO A 94 6.68 -11.40 11.88
CA PRO A 94 7.32 -10.56 10.87
C PRO A 94 8.27 -11.35 9.96
N ARG A 95 8.96 -12.35 10.51
CA ARG A 95 9.87 -13.22 9.75
C ARG A 95 9.13 -14.11 8.76
N VAL A 96 7.94 -14.59 9.10
CA VAL A 96 7.11 -15.37 8.18
C VAL A 96 6.78 -14.53 6.95
N TRP A 97 6.35 -13.30 7.13
CA TRP A 97 6.08 -12.40 6.02
C TRP A 97 7.35 -12.06 5.22
N GLU A 98 8.41 -11.69 5.90
CA GLU A 98 9.68 -11.31 5.28
C GLU A 98 10.26 -12.44 4.43
N ASN A 99 10.31 -13.66 4.96
CA ASN A 99 10.83 -14.81 4.24
C ASN A 99 9.99 -15.13 3.00
N ASN A 100 8.67 -15.08 3.11
CA ASN A 100 7.78 -15.37 2.01
C ASN A 100 7.74 -14.27 0.93
N THR A 101 8.00 -13.02 1.29
CA THR A 101 8.06 -11.93 0.33
C THR A 101 9.42 -11.77 -0.34
N LYS A 102 10.52 -12.01 0.37
CA LYS A 102 11.88 -11.94 -0.18
C LYS A 102 12.19 -13.04 -1.19
N SER A 103 11.56 -14.20 -1.05
CA SER A 103 11.80 -15.36 -1.96
C SER A 103 11.05 -15.25 -3.28
N LEU A 104 10.14 -14.28 -3.42
CA LEU A 104 9.38 -14.11 -4.63
C LEU A 104 10.24 -13.47 -5.73
N PRO A 105 10.30 -14.07 -6.92
CA PRO A 105 10.93 -13.43 -8.05
C PRO A 105 10.15 -12.17 -8.44
N GLU A 106 10.87 -11.19 -8.97
CA GLU A 106 10.20 -10.05 -9.56
C GLU A 106 9.35 -10.51 -10.76
N PRO A 107 8.09 -10.06 -10.87
CA PRO A 107 7.23 -10.57 -11.92
C PRO A 107 7.69 -10.10 -13.30
N GLU A 108 7.74 -11.03 -14.26
CA GLU A 108 7.96 -10.74 -15.65
C GLU A 108 6.65 -10.87 -16.43
N PHE A 109 6.38 -9.89 -17.27
CA PHE A 109 5.16 -9.83 -18.08
C PHE A 109 5.52 -9.72 -19.56
N ALA A 110 4.75 -10.39 -20.41
CA ALA A 110 4.73 -10.09 -21.84
C ALA A 110 4.33 -8.62 -22.07
N TYR A 111 4.54 -8.11 -23.27
CA TYR A 111 4.20 -6.73 -23.62
C TYR A 111 2.77 -6.38 -23.17
N SER A 112 2.66 -5.44 -22.26
CA SER A 112 1.42 -5.06 -21.58
C SER A 112 1.62 -3.78 -20.78
N GLU A 113 0.54 -3.19 -20.29
CA GLU A 113 0.61 -2.05 -19.35
C GLU A 113 1.42 -2.39 -18.08
N MET A 114 1.29 -3.62 -17.59
CA MET A 114 2.08 -4.07 -16.42
C MET A 114 3.58 -4.08 -16.73
N ALA A 115 3.97 -4.60 -17.90
CA ALA A 115 5.36 -4.59 -18.34
C ALA A 115 5.90 -3.17 -18.51
N ALA A 116 5.10 -2.27 -19.09
CA ALA A 116 5.48 -0.87 -19.27
C ALA A 116 5.71 -0.15 -17.94
N ILE A 117 4.81 -0.35 -16.96
CA ILE A 117 4.94 0.23 -15.62
C ILE A 117 6.17 -0.35 -14.89
N GLY A 118 6.41 -1.65 -15.00
CA GLY A 118 7.60 -2.28 -14.43
C GLY A 118 8.90 -1.72 -15.02
N CYS A 119 8.95 -1.54 -16.35
CA CYS A 119 10.08 -0.94 -17.03
C CYS A 119 10.31 0.52 -16.57
N LEU A 120 9.23 1.31 -16.48
CA LEU A 120 9.29 2.68 -15.98
C LEU A 120 9.85 2.73 -14.56
N ILE A 121 9.31 1.94 -13.63
CA ILE A 121 9.75 1.92 -12.23
C ILE A 121 11.24 1.60 -12.11
N LYS A 122 11.73 0.63 -12.87
CA LYS A 122 13.15 0.25 -12.91
C LYS A 122 14.05 1.35 -13.48
N SER A 123 13.50 2.22 -14.29
CA SER A 123 14.25 3.28 -14.98
C SER A 123 14.17 4.64 -14.27
N LEU A 124 13.44 4.74 -13.16
CA LEU A 124 13.32 6.00 -12.44
C LEU A 124 14.68 6.45 -11.89
N PRO A 125 15.10 7.68 -12.19
CA PRO A 125 16.27 8.26 -11.52
C PRO A 125 15.93 8.58 -10.06
N THR A 126 16.94 8.54 -9.20
CA THR A 126 16.83 8.89 -7.78
C THR A 126 17.72 10.08 -7.44
N PRO A 127 17.25 11.05 -6.66
CA PRO A 127 15.91 11.17 -6.08
C PRO A 127 14.86 11.66 -7.11
N SER A 128 13.63 11.16 -7.03
CA SER A 128 12.52 11.62 -7.88
C SER A 128 11.17 11.47 -7.18
N ALA A 129 10.11 12.01 -7.79
CA ALA A 129 8.73 11.83 -7.38
C ALA A 129 7.92 11.12 -8.48
N LEU A 130 7.18 10.08 -8.11
CA LEU A 130 6.32 9.32 -8.99
C LEU A 130 4.86 9.53 -8.60
N HIS A 131 4.11 10.19 -9.46
CA HIS A 131 2.68 10.40 -9.31
C HIS A 131 1.91 9.31 -10.06
N LEU A 132 1.11 8.54 -9.33
CA LEU A 132 0.34 7.43 -9.86
C LEU A 132 -1.15 7.77 -9.92
N GLY A 133 -1.74 7.65 -11.09
CA GLY A 133 -3.18 7.69 -11.23
C GLY A 133 -3.86 6.48 -10.59
N ASN A 134 -5.12 6.65 -10.22
CA ASN A 134 -5.95 5.58 -9.72
C ASN A 134 -6.26 4.52 -10.80
N SER A 135 -7.02 3.49 -10.44
CA SER A 135 -7.38 2.34 -11.29
C SER A 135 -6.22 1.37 -11.53
N SER A 136 -5.88 1.06 -12.79
CA SER A 136 -4.85 0.07 -13.15
C SER A 136 -3.46 0.51 -12.72
N THR A 137 -3.11 1.76 -12.97
CA THR A 137 -1.77 2.32 -12.77
C THR A 137 -1.21 2.04 -11.37
N VAL A 138 -1.90 2.51 -10.33
CA VAL A 138 -1.46 2.30 -8.95
C VAL A 138 -1.46 0.82 -8.54
N ARG A 139 -2.33 0.01 -9.13
CA ARG A 139 -2.40 -1.44 -8.83
C ARG A 139 -1.26 -2.21 -9.48
N TYR A 140 -0.88 -1.84 -10.69
CA TYR A 140 0.26 -2.46 -11.37
C TYR A 140 1.58 -2.06 -10.72
N ALA A 141 1.71 -0.79 -10.31
CA ALA A 141 2.89 -0.31 -9.59
C ALA A 141 3.16 -1.10 -8.29
N GLN A 142 2.11 -1.60 -7.60
CA GLN A 142 2.27 -2.43 -6.41
C GLN A 142 2.96 -3.79 -6.65
N LEU A 143 3.08 -4.23 -7.88
CA LEU A 143 3.73 -5.51 -8.23
C LEU A 143 5.26 -5.40 -8.28
N PHE A 144 5.80 -4.19 -8.27
CA PHE A 144 7.22 -3.92 -8.45
C PHE A 144 7.83 -3.27 -7.22
N THR A 145 9.12 -3.51 -7.01
CA THR A 145 9.88 -2.83 -5.96
C THR A 145 10.28 -1.43 -6.45
N LEU A 146 9.87 -0.42 -5.71
CA LEU A 146 10.27 0.96 -5.98
C LEU A 146 11.71 1.18 -5.53
N PRO A 147 12.52 1.94 -6.29
CA PRO A 147 13.84 2.36 -5.84
C PRO A 147 13.74 3.18 -4.55
N GLU A 148 14.77 3.07 -3.70
CA GLU A 148 14.91 3.98 -2.55
C GLU A 148 15.00 5.42 -3.05
N GLU A 149 14.55 6.39 -2.25
CA GLU A 149 14.51 7.81 -2.60
C GLU A 149 13.52 8.20 -3.72
N VAL A 150 12.66 7.29 -4.18
CA VAL A 150 11.50 7.64 -5.00
C VAL A 150 10.30 7.88 -4.10
N GLU A 151 9.84 9.12 -4.07
CA GLU A 151 8.61 9.50 -3.37
C GLU A 151 7.39 9.15 -4.23
N VAL A 152 6.40 8.46 -3.67
CA VAL A 152 5.21 8.05 -4.40
C VAL A 152 4.00 8.86 -3.95
N CYS A 153 3.35 9.52 -4.89
CA CYS A 153 2.14 10.31 -4.68
C CYS A 153 0.96 9.67 -5.42
N CYS A 154 -0.19 9.63 -4.76
CA CYS A 154 -1.42 9.15 -5.38
C CYS A 154 -2.65 9.75 -4.66
N ASN A 155 -3.64 10.20 -5.39
CA ASN A 155 -4.87 10.77 -4.84
C ASN A 155 -5.79 9.64 -4.35
N ARG A 156 -5.66 9.26 -3.06
CA ARG A 156 -6.33 8.09 -2.48
C ARG A 156 -7.57 8.40 -1.65
N GLY A 157 -7.95 9.67 -1.46
CA GLY A 157 -9.14 10.05 -0.70
C GLY A 157 -10.41 9.35 -1.20
N THR A 158 -10.95 9.78 -2.31
CA THR A 158 -12.12 9.17 -2.97
C THR A 158 -11.75 8.15 -4.05
N SER A 159 -10.46 8.08 -4.41
CA SER A 159 -9.94 7.22 -5.48
C SER A 159 -10.54 7.48 -6.86
N GLY A 160 -10.94 8.73 -7.12
CA GLY A 160 -11.38 9.20 -8.44
C GLY A 160 -10.22 9.19 -9.45
N ILE A 161 -10.55 9.32 -10.72
CA ILE A 161 -9.55 9.37 -11.81
C ILE A 161 -9.23 10.80 -12.25
N GLU A 162 -9.97 11.77 -11.79
CA GLU A 162 -9.76 13.21 -11.97
C GLU A 162 -8.75 13.75 -10.93
N GLY A 163 -8.18 14.92 -11.18
CA GLY A 163 -7.31 15.66 -10.29
C GLY A 163 -5.88 15.11 -10.16
N SER A 164 -5.56 13.98 -10.76
CA SER A 164 -4.24 13.35 -10.60
C SER A 164 -3.13 14.14 -11.30
N LEU A 165 -3.39 14.62 -12.50
CA LEU A 165 -2.43 15.43 -13.28
C LEU A 165 -2.27 16.82 -12.64
N SER A 166 -3.37 17.47 -12.29
CA SER A 166 -3.37 18.78 -11.66
C SER A 166 -2.59 18.77 -10.33
N THR A 167 -2.79 17.73 -9.51
CA THR A 167 -2.02 17.53 -8.26
C THR A 167 -0.54 17.35 -8.55
N ALA A 168 -0.18 16.54 -9.54
CA ALA A 168 1.21 16.31 -9.92
C ALA A 168 1.89 17.60 -10.43
N ILE A 169 1.20 18.41 -11.22
CA ILE A 169 1.70 19.71 -11.67
C ILE A 169 1.92 20.66 -10.48
N GLY A 170 0.94 20.73 -9.57
CA GLY A 170 1.07 21.56 -8.36
C GLY A 170 2.25 21.13 -7.49
N TYR A 171 2.47 19.84 -7.32
CA TYR A 171 3.65 19.30 -6.62
C TYR A 171 4.94 19.66 -7.35
N ALA A 172 4.99 19.50 -8.68
CA ALA A 172 6.19 19.80 -9.47
C ALA A 172 6.60 21.28 -9.40
N VAL A 173 5.65 22.19 -9.29
CA VAL A 173 5.91 23.64 -9.11
C VAL A 173 6.55 23.93 -7.75
N ALA A 174 6.23 23.13 -6.74
CA ALA A 174 6.69 23.31 -5.36
C ALA A 174 7.91 22.41 -4.99
N SER A 175 8.43 21.63 -5.92
CA SER A 175 9.48 20.64 -5.67
C SER A 175 10.63 20.77 -6.65
N ASP A 176 11.86 20.65 -6.15
CA ASP A 176 13.07 20.58 -6.98
C ASP A 176 13.37 19.18 -7.55
N LYS A 177 12.54 18.18 -7.22
CA LYS A 177 12.71 16.81 -7.70
C LYS A 177 12.24 16.66 -9.15
N LEU A 178 12.83 15.71 -9.88
CA LEU A 178 12.23 15.23 -11.12
C LEU A 178 10.89 14.56 -10.83
N ASN A 179 9.86 14.96 -11.57
CA ASN A 179 8.51 14.49 -11.39
C ASN A 179 8.09 13.62 -12.58
N PHE A 180 7.61 12.42 -12.28
CA PHE A 180 7.05 11.48 -13.25
C PHE A 180 5.57 11.28 -12.97
N VAL A 181 4.75 11.32 -14.03
CA VAL A 181 3.29 11.14 -13.90
C VAL A 181 2.89 9.95 -14.76
N VAL A 182 2.22 8.98 -14.16
CA VAL A 182 1.66 7.82 -14.86
C VAL A 182 0.16 7.78 -14.58
N ILE A 183 -0.61 8.07 -15.60
CA ILE A 183 -2.08 8.14 -15.53
C ILE A 183 -2.69 7.45 -16.74
N GLY A 184 -3.96 7.06 -16.62
CA GLY A 184 -4.73 6.58 -17.78
C GLY A 184 -5.16 7.74 -18.69
N ASP A 185 -5.53 7.41 -19.91
CA ASP A 185 -6.04 8.33 -20.92
C ASP A 185 -7.26 9.14 -20.44
N LEU A 186 -8.25 8.46 -19.87
CA LEU A 186 -9.42 9.13 -19.30
C LEU A 186 -9.04 10.08 -18.15
N SER A 187 -8.11 9.68 -17.30
CA SER A 187 -7.61 10.52 -16.21
C SER A 187 -6.98 11.82 -16.73
N PHE A 188 -6.25 11.73 -17.84
CA PHE A 188 -5.70 12.90 -18.53
C PHE A 188 -6.78 13.83 -19.05
N PHE A 189 -7.79 13.29 -19.72
CA PHE A 189 -8.89 14.10 -20.29
C PHE A 189 -9.79 14.74 -19.23
N TYR A 190 -9.95 14.12 -18.07
CA TYR A 190 -10.74 14.70 -16.98
C TYR A 190 -10.02 15.85 -16.24
N ASP A 191 -8.73 16.01 -16.46
CA ASP A 191 -7.91 17.05 -15.83
C ASP A 191 -7.58 18.24 -16.77
N MET A 192 -8.12 18.24 -17.99
CA MET A 192 -7.92 19.33 -18.97
C MET A 192 -8.92 20.47 -18.79
#